data_ccf78d52dcf6ae4da9d54ba754b6f647
#
_entry.id   ccf78d52dcf6ae4da9d54ba754b6f647
#
_cell.length_a   1.000
_cell.length_b   1.000
_cell.length_c   1.000
_cell.angle_alpha   90.00
_cell.angle_beta   90.00
_cell.angle_gamma   90.00
#
_symmetry.space_group_name_H-M   'P 1'
#
loop_
_entity.id
_entity.type
_entity.pdbx_description
1 polymer ?
#
loop_
_entity_poly.entity_id
_entity_poly.type
_entity_poly.pdbx_seq_one_letter_code
_entity_poly.pdbx_strand_id
1 'polypeptide(L)'
;MKLLLFLTFLFPLLLSAEIKEPLRSFTSSGGVVDLLYKDGRLYSATNASCVDIFDYKSAKLIKKIEVEKIEDFMGDLVDSKVYSVDVLNEKILILSQDRQGFRRVHINQNEKTKLLFDYSKSLTVSKAKFLDENTVLLALLSNELISYDIKNGSINWMIQVSGAKFSDFALDEKKERVVVADESGDLKIHSTKDGKRLKLLSGQNLDNVFQVDYKNNVIATAGQDRRAVIYDLKADSSYYIESGFLIYSVGLSPSGKIVGYASDEENNISLVEVSTKNSLGKFGANRMTLAKIVFINENEFLAASDDRVINLYSVK
;
A
#
# COMPACT_ATOMS: atom_id res chain seq x y z
N MET A 1 43.63 -18.07 55.86
CA MET A 1 42.83 -18.74 54.88
C MET A 1 42.03 -17.66 54.15
N LYS A 2 42.49 -17.18 52.96
CA LYS A 2 41.83 -16.12 52.18
C LYS A 2 40.86 -16.77 51.22
N LEU A 3 39.56 -16.51 51.41
CA LEU A 3 38.50 -16.97 50.52
C LEU A 3 38.46 -16.06 49.30
N LEU A 4 38.81 -16.56 48.12
CA LEU A 4 38.73 -15.87 46.84
C LEU A 4 37.29 -16.05 46.30
N LEU A 5 36.46 -14.99 46.33
CA LEU A 5 35.13 -15.00 45.72
C LEU A 5 35.30 -14.76 44.20
N PHE A 6 35.04 -15.80 43.40
CA PHE A 6 34.93 -15.67 41.94
C PHE A 6 33.50 -15.14 41.59
N LEU A 7 33.44 -13.88 41.21
CA LEU A 7 32.20 -13.28 40.67
C LEU A 7 32.17 -13.61 39.17
N THR A 8 31.37 -14.63 38.79
CA THR A 8 31.06 -14.92 37.39
C THR A 8 30.07 -13.91 36.88
N PHE A 9 30.51 -12.97 36.07
CA PHE A 9 29.64 -12.10 35.26
C PHE A 9 29.02 -12.93 34.14
N LEU A 10 27.72 -13.28 34.30
CA LEU A 10 26.90 -13.77 33.18
C LEU A 10 26.56 -12.54 32.33
N PHE A 11 27.29 -12.37 31.22
CA PHE A 11 26.85 -11.46 30.15
C PHE A 11 25.62 -12.10 29.47
N PRO A 12 24.43 -11.49 29.51
CA PRO A 12 23.36 -11.96 28.65
C PRO A 12 23.79 -11.78 27.20
N LEU A 13 23.95 -12.89 26.46
CA LEU A 13 24.02 -12.84 25.00
C LEU A 13 22.67 -12.28 24.53
N LEU A 14 22.64 -11.01 24.16
CA LEU A 14 21.55 -10.44 23.37
C LEU A 14 21.63 -11.10 22.00
N LEU A 15 20.92 -12.20 21.80
CA LEU A 15 20.63 -12.70 20.46
C LEU A 15 19.76 -11.63 19.77
N SER A 16 20.39 -10.75 18.99
CA SER A 16 19.67 -9.96 18.03
C SER A 16 19.02 -10.93 17.04
N ALA A 17 17.71 -10.81 16.84
CA ALA A 17 17.02 -11.61 15.82
C ALA A 17 17.71 -11.37 14.48
N GLU A 18 18.08 -12.44 13.79
CA GLU A 18 18.71 -12.39 12.48
C GLU A 18 17.79 -11.65 11.49
N ILE A 19 18.34 -10.63 10.82
CA ILE A 19 17.64 -9.90 9.78
C ILE A 19 17.77 -10.69 8.48
N LYS A 20 16.66 -11.12 7.93
CA LYS A 20 16.60 -11.92 6.69
C LYS A 20 16.77 -11.01 5.47
N GLU A 21 17.63 -11.47 4.55
CA GLU A 21 17.89 -10.80 3.27
C GLU A 21 16.86 -11.20 2.21
N PRO A 22 16.65 -10.37 1.15
CA PRO A 22 15.75 -10.71 0.07
C PRO A 22 16.25 -11.91 -0.75
N LEU A 23 15.33 -12.77 -1.19
CA LEU A 23 15.62 -13.86 -2.12
C LEU A 23 16.08 -13.34 -3.48
N ARG A 24 15.53 -12.21 -3.90
CA ARG A 24 15.84 -11.54 -5.16
C ARG A 24 15.23 -10.14 -5.18
N SER A 25 15.68 -9.33 -6.15
CA SER A 25 15.18 -7.97 -6.32
C SER A 25 14.81 -7.68 -7.77
N PHE A 26 13.91 -6.70 -7.94
CA PHE A 26 13.52 -6.11 -9.24
C PHE A 26 13.99 -4.65 -9.23
N THR A 27 14.40 -4.14 -10.39
CA THR A 27 14.86 -2.74 -10.50
C THR A 27 13.93 -1.96 -11.42
N SER A 28 13.15 -1.06 -10.85
CA SER A 28 12.23 -0.17 -11.56
C SER A 28 12.94 1.01 -12.22
N SER A 29 12.25 1.67 -13.13
CA SER A 29 12.75 2.86 -13.85
C SER A 29 12.95 4.06 -12.93
N GLY A 30 12.20 4.15 -11.85
CA GLY A 30 12.25 5.20 -10.83
C GLY A 30 11.88 4.69 -9.45
N GLY A 31 11.85 5.59 -8.46
CA GLY A 31 11.36 5.27 -7.12
C GLY A 31 9.93 4.74 -7.15
N VAL A 32 9.66 3.70 -6.38
CA VAL A 32 8.37 2.99 -6.41
C VAL A 32 7.37 3.72 -5.51
N VAL A 33 6.21 4.01 -6.07
CA VAL A 33 5.11 4.73 -5.40
C VAL A 33 3.97 3.79 -5.02
N ASP A 34 3.61 2.88 -5.93
CA ASP A 34 2.59 1.83 -5.69
C ASP A 34 3.04 0.54 -6.36
N LEU A 35 2.62 -0.58 -5.80
CA LEU A 35 3.01 -1.91 -6.22
C LEU A 35 1.81 -2.84 -6.24
N LEU A 36 1.67 -3.60 -7.32
CA LEU A 36 0.64 -4.61 -7.47
C LEU A 36 1.24 -5.90 -8.02
N TYR A 37 0.95 -7.03 -7.39
CA TYR A 37 1.19 -8.36 -7.96
C TYR A 37 -0.11 -8.96 -8.46
N LYS A 38 -0.14 -9.42 -9.69
CA LYS A 38 -1.29 -10.11 -10.27
C LYS A 38 -0.87 -11.05 -11.39
N ASP A 39 -1.39 -12.29 -11.37
CA ASP A 39 -1.27 -13.27 -12.44
C ASP A 39 0.18 -13.48 -12.95
N GLY A 40 1.13 -13.61 -12.00
CA GLY A 40 2.55 -13.82 -12.31
C GLY A 40 3.28 -12.58 -12.82
N ARG A 41 2.67 -11.41 -12.73
CA ARG A 41 3.26 -10.12 -13.11
C ARG A 41 3.31 -9.17 -11.94
N LEU A 42 4.36 -8.36 -11.90
CA LEU A 42 4.55 -7.29 -10.96
C LEU A 42 4.39 -5.96 -11.68
N TYR A 43 3.52 -5.10 -11.19
CA TYR A 43 3.25 -3.78 -11.73
C TYR A 43 3.78 -2.75 -10.74
N SER A 44 4.74 -1.95 -11.15
CA SER A 44 5.40 -0.91 -10.34
C SER A 44 5.05 0.47 -10.89
N ALA A 45 4.24 1.21 -10.16
CA ALA A 45 4.01 2.62 -10.42
C ALA A 45 5.19 3.42 -9.89
N THR A 46 5.78 4.29 -10.72
CA THR A 46 7.05 4.96 -10.43
C THR A 46 6.92 6.49 -10.45
N ASN A 47 7.93 7.16 -9.94
CA ASN A 47 8.09 8.61 -10.08
C ASN A 47 8.82 9.02 -11.39
N ALA A 48 9.06 8.07 -12.31
CA ALA A 48 9.75 8.28 -13.61
C ALA A 48 8.80 8.23 -14.81
N SER A 49 7.60 8.77 -14.69
CA SER A 49 6.56 8.84 -15.74
C SER A 49 6.15 7.48 -16.31
N CYS A 50 6.18 6.41 -15.53
CA CYS A 50 5.83 5.09 -16.07
C CYS A 50 5.30 4.12 -15.02
N VAL A 51 4.62 3.08 -15.55
CA VAL A 51 4.38 1.81 -14.87
C VAL A 51 5.28 0.76 -15.50
N ASP A 52 6.16 0.17 -14.72
CA ASP A 52 6.99 -0.96 -15.12
C ASP A 52 6.26 -2.27 -14.84
N ILE A 53 6.32 -3.21 -15.79
CA ILE A 53 5.71 -4.53 -15.68
C ILE A 53 6.81 -5.58 -15.76
N PHE A 54 6.98 -6.36 -14.71
CA PHE A 54 7.96 -7.44 -14.66
C PHE A 54 7.29 -8.80 -14.73
N ASP A 55 7.98 -9.75 -15.35
CA ASP A 55 7.70 -11.16 -15.13
C ASP A 55 8.22 -11.57 -13.75
N TYR A 56 7.32 -12.07 -12.91
CA TYR A 56 7.65 -12.41 -11.53
C TYR A 56 8.72 -13.49 -11.43
N LYS A 57 8.67 -14.53 -12.30
CA LYS A 57 9.57 -15.69 -12.21
C LYS A 57 10.99 -15.36 -12.63
N SER A 58 11.16 -14.61 -13.70
CA SER A 58 12.47 -14.26 -14.25
C SER A 58 13.04 -12.95 -13.72
N ALA A 59 12.25 -12.16 -13.02
CA ALA A 59 12.53 -10.78 -12.59
C ALA A 59 12.86 -9.81 -13.75
N LYS A 60 12.53 -10.18 -14.98
CA LYS A 60 12.80 -9.34 -16.15
C LYS A 60 11.71 -8.30 -16.34
N LEU A 61 12.10 -7.08 -16.65
CA LEU A 61 11.20 -6.04 -17.16
C LEU A 61 10.69 -6.51 -18.53
N ILE A 62 9.37 -6.73 -18.65
CA ILE A 62 8.73 -7.20 -19.89
C ILE A 62 8.00 -6.09 -20.64
N LYS A 63 7.59 -5.03 -19.93
CA LYS A 63 6.90 -3.87 -20.54
C LYS A 63 7.03 -2.63 -19.66
N LYS A 64 7.03 -1.48 -20.30
CA LYS A 64 6.89 -0.18 -19.69
C LYS A 64 5.68 0.54 -20.31
N ILE A 65 4.80 1.08 -19.48
CA ILE A 65 3.71 1.96 -19.93
C ILE A 65 4.07 3.36 -19.50
N GLU A 66 4.37 4.21 -20.47
CA GLU A 66 4.72 5.60 -20.22
C GLU A 66 3.47 6.47 -20.10
N VAL A 67 3.54 7.48 -19.22
CA VAL A 67 2.58 8.57 -19.10
C VAL A 67 3.26 9.88 -19.48
N GLU A 68 2.47 10.85 -19.89
CA GLU A 68 3.00 12.15 -20.28
C GLU A 68 3.69 12.84 -19.11
N LYS A 69 4.85 13.45 -19.38
CA LYS A 69 5.54 14.37 -18.48
C LYS A 69 4.69 15.61 -18.21
N ILE A 70 5.05 16.36 -17.20
CA ILE A 70 4.39 17.62 -16.84
C ILE A 70 5.37 18.78 -16.96
N GLU A 71 4.85 19.97 -17.21
CA GLU A 71 5.60 21.20 -17.04
C GLU A 71 5.55 21.62 -15.57
N ASP A 72 6.70 21.91 -15.00
CA ASP A 72 6.79 22.49 -13.66
C ASP A 72 6.49 24.00 -13.67
N PHE A 73 6.64 24.66 -12.52
CA PHE A 73 6.37 26.11 -12.42
C PHE A 73 7.41 27.00 -13.14
N MET A 74 8.56 26.43 -13.52
CA MET A 74 9.60 27.12 -14.31
C MET A 74 9.39 26.92 -15.82
N GLY A 75 8.47 26.04 -16.22
CA GLY A 75 8.25 25.64 -17.61
C GLY A 75 9.13 24.47 -18.07
N ASP A 76 9.88 23.86 -17.18
CA ASP A 76 10.70 22.69 -17.49
C ASP A 76 9.86 21.41 -17.54
N LEU A 77 10.18 20.54 -18.51
CA LEU A 77 9.51 19.26 -18.67
C LEU A 77 10.10 18.23 -17.68
N VAL A 78 9.33 17.88 -16.66
CA VAL A 78 9.73 16.97 -15.58
C VAL A 78 8.91 15.70 -15.57
N ASP A 79 9.42 14.66 -14.91
CA ASP A 79 8.71 13.39 -14.80
C ASP A 79 7.43 13.52 -13.98
N SER A 80 6.37 12.88 -14.48
CA SER A 80 5.07 12.75 -13.83
C SER A 80 5.07 11.58 -12.86
N LYS A 81 4.78 11.80 -11.59
CA LYS A 81 4.65 10.73 -10.60
C LYS A 81 3.40 9.90 -10.89
N VAL A 82 3.54 8.56 -10.94
CA VAL A 82 2.40 7.64 -10.99
C VAL A 82 2.05 7.25 -9.56
N TYR A 83 0.84 7.62 -9.11
CA TYR A 83 0.41 7.49 -7.72
C TYR A 83 -0.20 6.13 -7.40
N SER A 84 -0.89 5.53 -8.37
CA SER A 84 -1.53 4.24 -8.15
C SER A 84 -1.67 3.47 -9.46
N VAL A 85 -1.60 2.14 -9.37
CA VAL A 85 -1.85 1.20 -10.46
C VAL A 85 -2.83 0.14 -9.99
N ASP A 86 -3.76 -0.26 -10.88
CA ASP A 86 -4.63 -1.42 -10.66
C ASP A 86 -4.83 -2.18 -11.97
N VAL A 87 -5.14 -3.47 -11.86
CA VAL A 87 -5.29 -4.35 -13.02
C VAL A 87 -6.54 -5.20 -12.88
N LEU A 88 -7.37 -5.14 -13.90
CA LEU A 88 -8.54 -6.02 -14.02
C LEU A 88 -8.60 -6.60 -15.44
N ASN A 89 -8.48 -7.91 -15.54
CA ASN A 89 -8.33 -8.61 -16.81
C ASN A 89 -7.13 -8.01 -17.60
N GLU A 90 -7.36 -7.51 -18.80
CA GLU A 90 -6.32 -6.88 -19.63
C GLU A 90 -6.25 -5.34 -19.48
N LYS A 91 -7.10 -4.76 -18.61
CA LYS A 91 -7.13 -3.31 -18.37
C LYS A 91 -6.19 -2.94 -17.25
N ILE A 92 -5.38 -1.92 -17.46
CA ILE A 92 -4.50 -1.34 -16.45
C ILE A 92 -4.98 0.09 -16.18
N LEU A 93 -5.42 0.35 -14.95
CA LEU A 93 -5.82 1.66 -14.46
C LEU A 93 -4.57 2.36 -13.91
N ILE A 94 -4.31 3.57 -14.37
CA ILE A 94 -3.13 4.35 -14.01
C ILE A 94 -3.58 5.72 -13.53
N LEU A 95 -3.16 6.09 -12.32
CA LEU A 95 -3.33 7.41 -11.77
C LEU A 95 -1.99 8.14 -11.77
N SER A 96 -1.86 9.22 -12.52
CA SER A 96 -0.61 9.98 -12.63
C SER A 96 -0.79 11.45 -12.28
N GLN A 97 0.32 12.13 -12.04
CA GLN A 97 0.38 13.57 -11.82
C GLN A 97 0.00 14.32 -13.09
N ASP A 98 -0.75 15.41 -12.93
CA ASP A 98 -1.03 16.42 -13.93
C ASP A 98 -0.49 17.77 -13.46
N ARG A 99 -0.61 18.79 -14.31
CA ARG A 99 -0.24 20.17 -14.00
C ARG A 99 -0.97 20.70 -12.75
N GLN A 100 -0.36 21.67 -12.07
CA GLN A 100 -0.94 22.38 -10.93
C GLN A 100 -1.38 21.48 -9.76
N GLY A 101 -0.79 20.29 -9.63
CA GLY A 101 -1.14 19.36 -8.57
C GLY A 101 -2.37 18.47 -8.83
N PHE A 102 -3.05 18.65 -9.97
CA PHE A 102 -4.15 17.78 -10.38
C PHE A 102 -3.65 16.38 -10.81
N ARG A 103 -4.59 15.54 -11.23
CA ARG A 103 -4.31 14.13 -11.58
C ARG A 103 -4.91 13.79 -12.93
N ARG A 104 -4.24 12.85 -13.61
CA ARG A 104 -4.73 12.15 -14.78
C ARG A 104 -5.10 10.73 -14.42
N VAL A 105 -6.24 10.28 -14.87
CA VAL A 105 -6.66 8.88 -14.77
C VAL A 105 -6.71 8.30 -16.16
N HIS A 106 -5.96 7.21 -16.38
CA HIS A 106 -5.87 6.53 -17.66
C HIS A 106 -6.27 5.07 -17.53
N ILE A 107 -6.76 4.51 -18.64
CA ILE A 107 -6.86 3.06 -18.84
C ILE A 107 -5.99 2.67 -20.01
N ASN A 108 -5.01 1.78 -19.76
CA ASN A 108 -4.25 1.12 -20.81
C ASN A 108 -4.86 -0.25 -21.06
N GLN A 109 -5.18 -0.53 -22.33
CA GLN A 109 -5.67 -1.83 -22.80
C GLN A 109 -5.19 -2.06 -24.24
N ASN A 110 -4.67 -3.26 -24.56
CA ASN A 110 -4.18 -3.60 -25.89
C ASN A 110 -3.20 -2.55 -26.43
N GLU A 111 -2.24 -2.15 -25.59
CA GLU A 111 -1.20 -1.15 -25.88
C GLU A 111 -1.70 0.28 -26.17
N LYS A 112 -2.99 0.52 -26.02
CA LYS A 112 -3.59 1.84 -26.17
C LYS A 112 -3.93 2.42 -24.81
N THR A 113 -3.47 3.64 -24.54
CA THR A 113 -3.81 4.39 -23.33
C THR A 113 -4.94 5.37 -23.66
N LYS A 114 -6.06 5.26 -22.95
CA LYS A 114 -7.20 6.16 -23.00
C LYS A 114 -7.21 7.03 -21.75
N LEU A 115 -7.19 8.34 -21.93
CA LEU A 115 -7.41 9.31 -20.85
C LEU A 115 -8.89 9.31 -20.45
N LEU A 116 -9.18 9.17 -19.15
CA LEU A 116 -10.52 9.30 -18.58
C LEU A 116 -10.74 10.68 -17.98
N PHE A 117 -9.75 11.17 -17.23
CA PHE A 117 -9.77 12.45 -16.57
C PHE A 117 -8.40 13.12 -16.68
N ASP A 118 -8.41 14.44 -16.70
CA ASP A 118 -7.26 15.32 -16.57
C ASP A 118 -7.60 16.50 -15.65
N TYR A 119 -6.74 17.50 -15.61
CA TYR A 119 -6.90 18.72 -14.82
C TYR A 119 -8.23 19.46 -15.06
N SER A 120 -8.84 19.31 -16.24
CA SER A 120 -10.11 19.99 -16.59
C SER A 120 -11.28 19.57 -15.68
N LYS A 121 -11.19 18.40 -15.03
CA LYS A 121 -12.18 17.94 -14.05
C LYS A 121 -11.96 18.50 -12.65
N SER A 122 -10.82 19.19 -12.40
CA SER A 122 -10.45 19.75 -11.10
C SER A 122 -10.50 18.74 -9.94
N LEU A 123 -10.24 17.45 -10.24
CA LEU A 123 -10.24 16.38 -9.25
C LEU A 123 -8.81 16.07 -8.78
N THR A 124 -8.58 16.13 -7.47
CA THR A 124 -7.33 15.73 -6.84
C THR A 124 -7.38 14.28 -6.38
N VAL A 125 -7.50 13.36 -7.34
CA VAL A 125 -7.58 11.92 -7.04
C VAL A 125 -6.28 11.45 -6.39
N SER A 126 -6.36 10.77 -5.25
CA SER A 126 -5.22 10.23 -4.51
C SER A 126 -5.02 8.74 -4.73
N LYS A 127 -6.10 7.99 -4.95
CA LYS A 127 -6.06 6.55 -5.22
C LYS A 127 -7.20 6.14 -6.13
N ALA A 128 -6.93 5.18 -7.03
CA ALA A 128 -7.91 4.65 -7.98
C ALA A 128 -7.82 3.11 -8.05
N LYS A 129 -8.94 2.41 -7.97
CA LYS A 129 -9.00 0.94 -8.11
C LYS A 129 -10.25 0.54 -8.91
N PHE A 130 -10.17 -0.54 -9.68
CA PHE A 130 -11.35 -1.14 -10.32
C PHE A 130 -12.28 -1.75 -9.27
N LEU A 131 -13.57 -1.48 -9.36
CA LEU A 131 -14.61 -2.27 -8.72
C LEU A 131 -14.99 -3.46 -9.59
N ASP A 132 -15.26 -3.18 -10.86
CA ASP A 132 -15.54 -4.16 -11.92
C ASP A 132 -15.00 -3.66 -13.28
N GLU A 133 -15.35 -4.35 -14.38
CA GLU A 133 -14.85 -4.01 -15.72
C GLU A 133 -15.27 -2.63 -16.25
N ASN A 134 -16.34 -2.06 -15.71
CA ASN A 134 -16.90 -0.78 -16.13
C ASN A 134 -16.89 0.27 -15.03
N THR A 135 -16.50 -0.07 -13.81
CA THR A 135 -16.58 0.82 -12.65
C THR A 135 -15.25 0.93 -11.95
N VAL A 136 -14.85 2.17 -11.66
CA VAL A 136 -13.68 2.48 -10.82
C VAL A 136 -14.12 3.22 -9.56
N LEU A 137 -13.44 2.93 -8.47
CA LEU A 137 -13.50 3.69 -7.23
C LEU A 137 -12.34 4.68 -7.20
N LEU A 138 -12.64 5.94 -7.01
CA LEU A 138 -11.69 7.03 -6.87
C LEU A 138 -11.81 7.60 -5.47
N ALA A 139 -10.68 7.82 -4.80
CA ALA A 139 -10.63 8.60 -3.57
C ALA A 139 -9.93 9.93 -3.82
N LEU A 140 -10.55 11.03 -3.41
CA LEU A 140 -9.97 12.37 -3.52
C LEU A 140 -9.14 12.72 -2.27
N LEU A 141 -8.22 13.62 -2.42
CA LEU A 141 -7.40 14.14 -1.31
C LEU A 141 -8.27 14.80 -0.21
N SER A 142 -9.39 15.40 -0.60
CA SER A 142 -10.42 15.98 0.27
C SER A 142 -11.31 14.94 0.96
N ASN A 143 -11.00 13.63 0.78
CA ASN A 143 -11.70 12.50 1.40
C ASN A 143 -13.12 12.26 0.91
N GLU A 144 -13.37 12.53 -0.37
CA GLU A 144 -14.54 12.00 -1.04
C GLU A 144 -14.21 10.67 -1.70
N LEU A 145 -15.19 9.76 -1.72
CA LEU A 145 -15.22 8.57 -2.56
C LEU A 145 -16.16 8.78 -3.73
N ILE A 146 -15.73 8.40 -4.93
CA ILE A 146 -16.50 8.46 -6.16
C ILE A 146 -16.52 7.08 -6.81
N SER A 147 -17.70 6.52 -7.04
CA SER A 147 -17.89 5.41 -7.97
C SER A 147 -18.19 5.97 -9.35
N TYR A 148 -17.34 5.64 -10.31
CA TYR A 148 -17.40 6.20 -11.65
C TYR A 148 -17.55 5.11 -12.71
N ASP A 149 -18.55 5.25 -13.56
CA ASP A 149 -18.79 4.40 -14.73
C ASP A 149 -17.89 4.86 -15.89
N ILE A 150 -16.90 4.04 -16.23
CA ILE A 150 -15.92 4.35 -17.30
C ILE A 150 -16.50 4.16 -18.70
N LYS A 151 -17.60 3.39 -18.83
CA LYS A 151 -18.28 3.15 -20.12
C LYS A 151 -19.15 4.34 -20.50
N ASN A 152 -19.96 4.83 -19.55
CA ASN A 152 -20.90 5.92 -19.76
C ASN A 152 -20.28 7.30 -19.47
N GLY A 153 -19.14 7.36 -18.78
CA GLY A 153 -18.48 8.60 -18.42
C GLY A 153 -19.21 9.38 -17.33
N SER A 154 -19.88 8.68 -16.39
CA SER A 154 -20.75 9.27 -15.37
C SER A 154 -20.42 8.82 -13.96
N ILE A 155 -20.75 9.67 -12.99
CA ILE A 155 -20.66 9.32 -11.56
C ILE A 155 -21.88 8.51 -11.19
N ASN A 156 -21.68 7.30 -10.63
CA ASN A 156 -22.75 6.48 -10.07
C ASN A 156 -23.20 7.03 -8.71
N TRP A 157 -22.22 7.31 -7.85
CA TRP A 157 -22.41 7.96 -6.55
C TRP A 157 -21.13 8.67 -6.11
N MET A 158 -21.29 9.66 -5.25
CA MET A 158 -20.21 10.39 -4.59
C MET A 158 -20.60 10.68 -3.15
N ILE A 159 -19.68 10.48 -2.22
CA ILE A 159 -19.88 10.72 -0.80
C ILE A 159 -18.68 11.43 -0.19
N GLN A 160 -18.93 12.28 0.81
CA GLN A 160 -17.90 12.77 1.74
C GLN A 160 -17.73 11.74 2.85
N VAL A 161 -16.53 11.17 2.99
CA VAL A 161 -16.24 10.17 4.04
C VAL A 161 -16.08 10.83 5.40
N SER A 162 -15.25 11.88 5.48
CA SER A 162 -15.04 12.71 6.67
C SER A 162 -14.45 14.07 6.28
N GLY A 163 -14.29 14.97 7.25
CA GLY A 163 -13.60 16.24 7.06
C GLY A 163 -12.07 16.16 7.19
N ALA A 164 -11.52 14.99 7.57
CA ALA A 164 -10.08 14.76 7.63
C ALA A 164 -9.53 14.45 6.23
N LYS A 165 -8.27 14.75 5.99
CA LYS A 165 -7.62 14.49 4.72
C LYS A 165 -7.46 12.98 4.50
N PHE A 166 -7.73 12.53 3.27
CA PHE A 166 -7.57 11.15 2.85
C PHE A 166 -6.11 10.69 2.91
N SER A 167 -5.88 9.47 3.36
CA SER A 167 -4.57 8.83 3.35
C SER A 167 -4.54 7.61 2.44
N ASP A 168 -5.41 6.61 2.69
CA ASP A 168 -5.42 5.37 1.93
C ASP A 168 -6.80 4.68 1.98
N PHE A 169 -7.03 3.73 1.09
CA PHE A 169 -8.15 2.79 1.19
C PHE A 169 -7.75 1.39 0.74
N ALA A 170 -8.44 0.38 1.26
CA ALA A 170 -8.36 -1.00 0.78
C ALA A 170 -9.76 -1.55 0.50
N LEU A 171 -9.84 -2.40 -0.54
CA LEU A 171 -11.05 -3.16 -0.88
C LEU A 171 -10.95 -4.56 -0.28
N ASP A 172 -12.09 -5.13 0.12
CA ASP A 172 -12.16 -6.56 0.39
C ASP A 172 -12.01 -7.36 -0.93
N GLU A 173 -11.83 -8.68 -0.84
CA GLU A 173 -11.58 -9.54 -2.00
C GLU A 173 -12.74 -9.54 -3.00
N LYS A 174 -13.97 -9.39 -2.51
CA LYS A 174 -15.18 -9.31 -3.35
C LYS A 174 -15.43 -7.93 -3.91
N LYS A 175 -14.65 -6.94 -3.45
CA LYS A 175 -14.85 -5.52 -3.78
C LYS A 175 -16.24 -4.98 -3.42
N GLU A 176 -16.88 -5.59 -2.43
CA GLU A 176 -18.19 -5.17 -1.91
C GLU A 176 -18.05 -4.10 -0.82
N ARG A 177 -16.88 -4.04 -0.18
CA ARG A 177 -16.56 -3.12 0.91
C ARG A 177 -15.24 -2.41 0.66
N VAL A 178 -15.20 -1.15 1.04
CA VAL A 178 -13.99 -0.34 1.08
C VAL A 178 -13.77 0.15 2.51
N VAL A 179 -12.58 -0.03 3.04
CA VAL A 179 -12.12 0.60 4.28
C VAL A 179 -11.30 1.82 3.90
N VAL A 180 -11.63 2.97 4.47
CA VAL A 180 -10.95 4.25 4.26
C VAL A 180 -10.21 4.65 5.52
N ALA A 181 -8.94 5.02 5.35
CA ALA A 181 -8.06 5.59 6.36
C ALA A 181 -7.78 7.06 6.04
N ASP A 182 -7.70 7.87 7.07
CA ASP A 182 -7.45 9.31 6.95
C ASP A 182 -6.67 9.86 8.16
N GLU A 183 -6.43 11.16 8.19
CA GLU A 183 -5.66 11.83 9.25
C GLU A 183 -6.36 11.80 10.63
N SER A 184 -7.62 11.38 10.74
CA SER A 184 -8.32 11.30 12.02
C SER A 184 -7.95 10.08 12.88
N GLY A 185 -7.31 9.08 12.30
CA GLY A 185 -7.08 7.79 12.97
C GLY A 185 -8.26 6.82 12.89
N ASP A 186 -9.48 7.30 12.67
CA ASP A 186 -10.64 6.45 12.52
C ASP A 186 -10.69 5.76 11.14
N LEU A 187 -11.13 4.51 11.10
CA LEU A 187 -11.39 3.81 9.84
C LEU A 187 -12.89 3.76 9.56
N LYS A 188 -13.27 4.09 8.33
CA LYS A 188 -14.66 4.10 7.87
C LYS A 188 -14.85 3.02 6.83
N ILE A 189 -15.75 2.05 7.09
CA ILE A 189 -16.07 0.97 6.14
C ILE A 189 -17.34 1.36 5.41
N HIS A 190 -17.27 1.39 4.08
CA HIS A 190 -18.39 1.73 3.20
C HIS A 190 -18.71 0.59 2.24
N SER A 191 -19.98 0.50 1.84
CA SER A 191 -20.44 -0.32 0.72
C SER A 191 -19.98 0.31 -0.60
N THR A 192 -19.36 -0.48 -1.46
CA THR A 192 -18.94 -0.02 -2.80
C THR A 192 -20.12 0.12 -3.75
N LYS A 193 -21.27 -0.52 -3.45
CA LYS A 193 -22.47 -0.47 -4.26
C LYS A 193 -23.13 0.91 -4.28
N ASP A 194 -23.20 1.55 -3.11
CA ASP A 194 -23.99 2.77 -2.91
C ASP A 194 -23.29 3.84 -2.03
N GLY A 195 -22.04 3.59 -1.62
CA GLY A 195 -21.28 4.49 -0.75
C GLY A 195 -21.75 4.52 0.72
N LYS A 196 -22.78 3.77 1.10
CA LYS A 196 -23.32 3.80 2.46
C LYS A 196 -22.30 3.34 3.48
N ARG A 197 -22.14 4.10 4.59
CA ARG A 197 -21.27 3.70 5.70
C ARG A 197 -21.85 2.50 6.43
N LEU A 198 -21.05 1.42 6.54
CA LEU A 198 -21.39 0.16 7.17
C LEU A 198 -20.87 0.08 8.61
N LYS A 199 -19.64 0.55 8.87
CA LYS A 199 -19.01 0.47 10.20
C LYS A 199 -18.03 1.64 10.38
N LEU A 200 -17.85 2.06 11.63
CA LEU A 200 -16.78 2.94 12.10
C LEU A 200 -15.93 2.13 13.06
N LEU A 201 -14.60 2.16 12.88
CA LEU A 201 -13.63 1.56 13.77
C LEU A 201 -12.77 2.70 14.35
N SER A 202 -12.81 2.91 15.66
CA SER A 202 -12.15 4.03 16.33
C SER A 202 -11.41 3.58 17.61
N GLY A 203 -10.53 4.45 18.12
CA GLY A 203 -9.90 4.31 19.43
C GLY A 203 -8.64 3.44 19.49
N GLN A 204 -8.24 2.78 18.40
CA GLN A 204 -7.00 2.00 18.34
C GLN A 204 -5.86 2.78 17.69
N ASN A 205 -6.11 3.41 16.54
CA ASN A 205 -5.19 4.39 16.00
C ASN A 205 -5.45 5.74 16.70
N LEU A 206 -4.39 6.42 17.10
CA LEU A 206 -4.47 7.68 17.85
C LEU A 206 -4.13 8.91 17.00
N ASP A 207 -3.65 8.69 15.77
CA ASP A 207 -3.19 9.73 14.84
C ASP A 207 -3.38 9.25 13.41
N ASN A 208 -2.88 10.00 12.44
CA ASN A 208 -2.97 9.75 11.02
C ASN A 208 -2.59 8.29 10.66
N VAL A 209 -3.46 7.61 9.93
CA VAL A 209 -3.22 6.29 9.37
C VAL A 209 -2.70 6.45 7.94
N PHE A 210 -1.43 6.12 7.71
CA PHE A 210 -0.77 6.27 6.41
C PHE A 210 -1.22 5.24 5.39
N GLN A 211 -1.38 3.97 5.83
CA GLN A 211 -1.81 2.87 4.95
C GLN A 211 -2.76 1.92 5.66
N VAL A 212 -3.58 1.27 4.85
CA VAL A 212 -4.50 0.22 5.29
C VAL A 212 -4.49 -0.94 4.30
N ASP A 213 -4.54 -2.17 4.80
CA ASP A 213 -4.80 -3.37 3.99
C ASP A 213 -5.96 -4.16 4.58
N TYR A 214 -6.69 -4.89 3.70
CA TYR A 214 -7.90 -5.61 4.08
C TYR A 214 -7.92 -6.99 3.41
N LYS A 215 -7.79 -8.06 4.20
CA LYS A 215 -7.80 -9.45 3.74
C LYS A 215 -8.61 -10.34 4.67
N ASN A 216 -9.50 -11.15 4.11
CA ASN A 216 -10.27 -12.18 4.82
C ASN A 216 -10.94 -11.68 6.12
N ASN A 217 -11.57 -10.51 6.08
CA ASN A 217 -12.16 -9.79 7.22
C ASN A 217 -11.15 -9.33 8.30
N VAL A 218 -9.86 -9.35 8.00
CA VAL A 218 -8.83 -8.72 8.83
C VAL A 218 -8.40 -7.42 8.17
N ILE A 219 -8.36 -6.33 8.94
CA ILE A 219 -7.83 -5.03 8.52
C ILE A 219 -6.57 -4.77 9.31
N ALA A 220 -5.52 -4.34 8.63
CA ALA A 220 -4.28 -3.88 9.25
C ALA A 220 -3.97 -2.44 8.83
N THR A 221 -3.44 -1.63 9.75
CA THR A 221 -3.09 -0.24 9.52
C THR A 221 -1.65 0.06 9.86
N ALA A 222 -1.09 1.04 9.17
CA ALA A 222 0.21 1.64 9.44
C ALA A 222 -0.02 3.11 9.84
N GLY A 223 0.44 3.51 11.05
CA GLY A 223 0.08 4.80 11.65
C GLY A 223 1.26 5.67 12.04
N GLN A 224 1.00 6.97 12.07
CA GLN A 224 1.90 8.01 12.60
C GLN A 224 2.11 7.87 14.11
N ASP A 225 1.17 7.29 14.81
CA ASP A 225 1.22 6.95 16.23
C ASP A 225 2.17 5.80 16.59
N ARG A 226 2.93 5.29 15.61
CA ARG A 226 3.83 4.13 15.73
C ARG A 226 3.12 2.82 16.04
N ARG A 227 1.84 2.70 15.64
CA ARG A 227 1.05 1.49 15.82
C ARG A 227 0.76 0.82 14.49
N ALA A 228 0.97 -0.50 14.44
CA ALA A 228 0.32 -1.38 13.48
C ALA A 228 -0.93 -1.92 14.16
N VAL A 229 -2.11 -1.46 13.77
CA VAL A 229 -3.37 -1.90 14.38
C VAL A 229 -4.00 -2.98 13.54
N ILE A 230 -4.47 -4.02 14.19
CA ILE A 230 -5.15 -5.16 13.59
C ILE A 230 -6.60 -5.19 14.09
N TYR A 231 -7.55 -5.22 13.16
CA TYR A 231 -8.98 -5.42 13.44
C TYR A 231 -9.41 -6.74 12.83
N ASP A 232 -9.95 -7.65 13.63
CA ASP A 232 -10.63 -8.86 13.17
C ASP A 232 -12.15 -8.61 13.18
N LEU A 233 -12.73 -8.45 11.99
CA LEU A 233 -14.15 -8.13 11.84
C LEU A 233 -15.07 -9.32 12.12
N LYS A 234 -14.55 -10.57 12.08
CA LYS A 234 -15.30 -11.77 12.44
C LYS A 234 -15.37 -11.95 13.95
N ALA A 235 -14.23 -11.77 14.63
CA ALA A 235 -14.15 -11.88 16.09
C ALA A 235 -14.62 -10.60 16.80
N ASP A 236 -14.92 -9.53 16.06
CA ASP A 236 -15.21 -8.18 16.56
C ASP A 236 -14.19 -7.71 17.61
N SER A 237 -12.91 -7.95 17.32
CA SER A 237 -11.79 -7.65 18.21
C SER A 237 -10.72 -6.84 17.50
N SER A 238 -9.90 -6.16 18.29
CA SER A 238 -8.77 -5.39 17.78
C SER A 238 -7.64 -5.33 18.77
N TYR A 239 -6.42 -5.15 18.27
CA TYR A 239 -5.24 -4.90 19.06
C TYR A 239 -4.23 -4.10 18.22
N TYR A 240 -3.18 -3.62 18.85
CA TYR A 240 -2.07 -2.98 18.15
C TYR A 240 -0.72 -3.57 18.56
N ILE A 241 0.25 -3.36 17.69
CA ILE A 241 1.67 -3.64 17.91
C ILE A 241 2.37 -2.29 17.88
N GLU A 242 3.10 -1.96 18.95
CA GLU A 242 3.92 -0.75 19.01
C GLU A 242 5.26 -0.95 18.32
N SER A 243 5.72 0.08 17.64
CA SER A 243 7.05 0.20 17.05
C SER A 243 7.83 1.36 17.68
N GLY A 244 9.16 1.29 17.63
CA GLY A 244 10.03 2.41 18.02
C GLY A 244 9.97 3.60 17.06
N PHE A 245 9.47 3.39 15.83
CA PHE A 245 9.47 4.37 14.76
C PHE A 245 8.10 4.43 14.05
N LEU A 246 7.88 5.45 13.22
CA LEU A 246 6.66 5.61 12.43
C LEU A 246 6.46 4.41 11.51
N ILE A 247 5.24 3.89 11.45
CA ILE A 247 4.93 2.76 10.58
C ILE A 247 4.35 3.29 9.28
N TYR A 248 5.16 3.30 8.21
CA TYR A 248 4.78 3.86 6.93
C TYR A 248 4.01 2.88 6.04
N SER A 249 4.24 1.58 6.20
CA SER A 249 3.64 0.57 5.32
C SER A 249 3.22 -0.67 6.08
N VAL A 250 2.13 -1.28 5.61
CA VAL A 250 1.56 -2.52 6.15
C VAL A 250 1.05 -3.38 4.99
N GLY A 251 1.09 -4.70 5.16
CA GLY A 251 0.49 -5.66 4.25
C GLY A 251 0.03 -6.92 4.97
N LEU A 252 -1.05 -7.51 4.51
CA LEU A 252 -1.62 -8.77 5.01
C LEU A 252 -1.38 -9.90 4.01
N SER A 253 -1.11 -11.10 4.52
CA SER A 253 -1.16 -12.30 3.69
C SER A 253 -2.57 -12.55 3.16
N PRO A 254 -2.76 -13.30 2.06
CA PRO A 254 -4.08 -13.53 1.46
C PRO A 254 -5.13 -14.10 2.43
N SER A 255 -4.69 -14.95 3.38
CA SER A 255 -5.57 -15.46 4.42
C SER A 255 -5.88 -14.50 5.57
N GLY A 256 -5.18 -13.36 5.63
CA GLY A 256 -5.21 -12.43 6.78
C GLY A 256 -4.51 -12.95 8.03
N LYS A 257 -3.76 -14.06 7.95
CA LYS A 257 -3.11 -14.69 9.11
C LYS A 257 -1.75 -14.10 9.47
N ILE A 258 -1.09 -13.43 8.51
CA ILE A 258 0.21 -12.81 8.70
C ILE A 258 0.09 -11.33 8.36
N VAL A 259 0.62 -10.48 9.22
CA VAL A 259 0.79 -9.06 8.99
C VAL A 259 2.28 -8.74 8.90
N GLY A 260 2.66 -7.98 7.86
CA GLY A 260 3.97 -7.36 7.72
C GLY A 260 3.85 -5.85 7.89
N TYR A 261 4.77 -5.23 8.61
CA TYR A 261 4.78 -3.78 8.80
C TYR A 261 6.21 -3.23 8.86
N ALA A 262 6.38 -1.97 8.44
CA ALA A 262 7.64 -1.22 8.62
C ALA A 262 7.89 -1.05 10.11
N SER A 263 9.02 -1.57 10.64
CA SER A 263 9.17 -1.74 12.08
C SER A 263 10.22 -0.85 12.74
N ASP A 264 11.05 -0.14 11.96
CA ASP A 264 12.11 0.72 12.50
C ASP A 264 12.61 1.76 11.48
N GLU A 265 13.54 2.60 11.92
CA GLU A 265 14.17 3.66 11.12
C GLU A 265 15.15 3.14 10.06
N GLU A 266 15.61 1.89 10.17
CA GLU A 266 16.42 1.21 9.17
C GLU A 266 15.58 0.61 8.03
N ASN A 267 14.27 0.86 8.03
CA ASN A 267 13.32 0.36 7.03
C ASN A 267 13.19 -1.17 6.99
N ASN A 268 13.43 -1.83 8.12
CA ASN A 268 13.17 -3.25 8.24
C ASN A 268 11.66 -3.53 8.34
N ILE A 269 11.29 -4.75 7.93
CA ILE A 269 9.92 -5.24 8.01
C ILE A 269 9.86 -6.32 9.09
N SER A 270 8.93 -6.20 10.02
CA SER A 270 8.60 -7.28 10.94
C SER A 270 7.36 -8.01 10.45
N LEU A 271 7.40 -9.35 10.49
CA LEU A 271 6.24 -10.19 10.26
C LEU A 271 5.74 -10.77 11.58
N VAL A 272 4.41 -10.77 11.74
CA VAL A 272 3.73 -11.28 12.93
C VAL A 272 2.54 -12.14 12.53
N GLU A 273 2.35 -13.27 13.23
CA GLU A 273 1.12 -14.05 13.11
C GLU A 273 -0.04 -13.34 13.83
N VAL A 274 -1.11 -13.06 13.11
CA VAL A 274 -2.24 -12.23 13.58
C VAL A 274 -2.91 -12.81 14.81
N SER A 275 -3.11 -14.13 14.87
CA SER A 275 -3.85 -14.78 15.96
C SER A 275 -3.06 -14.93 17.25
N THR A 276 -1.77 -15.24 17.15
CA THR A 276 -0.89 -15.54 18.29
C THR A 276 -0.03 -14.35 18.70
N LYS A 277 0.14 -13.38 17.81
CA LYS A 277 1.08 -12.24 17.91
C LYS A 277 2.55 -12.67 17.93
N ASN A 278 2.84 -13.92 17.55
CA ASN A 278 4.21 -14.40 17.49
C ASN A 278 4.97 -13.77 16.33
N SER A 279 6.22 -13.37 16.60
CA SER A 279 7.13 -12.89 15.56
C SER A 279 7.52 -14.04 14.62
N LEU A 280 7.43 -13.80 13.31
CA LEU A 280 7.87 -14.71 12.25
C LEU A 280 9.22 -14.32 11.66
N GLY A 281 9.76 -13.17 12.07
CA GLY A 281 11.07 -12.70 11.64
C GLY A 281 11.11 -11.23 11.27
N LYS A 282 12.34 -10.76 11.04
CA LYS A 282 12.65 -9.40 10.61
C LYS A 282 13.37 -9.45 9.27
N PHE A 283 13.06 -8.53 8.35
CA PHE A 283 13.48 -8.55 6.96
C PHE A 283 14.07 -7.18 6.59
N GLY A 284 15.28 -7.16 6.05
CA GLY A 284 16.06 -5.95 5.83
C GLY A 284 16.34 -5.64 4.36
N ALA A 285 17.44 -4.91 4.12
CA ALA A 285 17.92 -4.47 2.81
C ALA A 285 17.02 -3.46 2.06
N ASN A 286 16.10 -2.78 2.74
CA ASN A 286 15.36 -1.67 2.17
C ASN A 286 16.09 -0.36 2.47
N ARG A 287 16.49 0.38 1.43
CA ARG A 287 17.37 1.54 1.56
C ARG A 287 16.67 2.84 1.92
N MET A 288 15.38 2.92 1.64
CA MET A 288 14.56 4.12 1.84
C MET A 288 13.23 3.76 2.49
N THR A 289 12.45 4.77 2.86
CA THR A 289 11.14 4.61 3.47
C THR A 289 10.25 3.66 2.66
N LEU A 290 9.67 2.69 3.35
CA LEU A 290 8.82 1.68 2.72
C LEU A 290 7.54 2.31 2.17
N ALA A 291 7.33 2.16 0.88
CA ALA A 291 6.15 2.62 0.16
C ALA A 291 5.04 1.56 0.16
N LYS A 292 5.40 0.27 0.04
CA LYS A 292 4.41 -0.81 -0.06
C LYS A 292 4.96 -2.16 0.40
N ILE A 293 4.12 -2.93 1.11
CA ILE A 293 4.32 -4.36 1.41
C ILE A 293 3.17 -5.13 0.76
N VAL A 294 3.49 -6.12 -0.11
CA VAL A 294 2.50 -6.88 -0.87
C VAL A 294 2.78 -8.37 -0.76
N PHE A 295 1.92 -9.11 -0.09
CA PHE A 295 2.00 -10.57 -0.08
C PHE A 295 1.55 -11.15 -1.42
N ILE A 296 2.35 -12.05 -1.98
CA ILE A 296 2.05 -12.82 -3.19
C ILE A 296 1.23 -14.06 -2.83
N ASN A 297 1.63 -14.70 -1.74
CA ASN A 297 0.99 -15.86 -1.13
C ASN A 297 1.34 -15.91 0.36
N GLU A 298 1.03 -17.01 1.06
CA GLU A 298 1.32 -17.15 2.49
C GLU A 298 2.83 -17.27 2.82
N ASN A 299 3.67 -17.53 1.84
CA ASN A 299 5.10 -17.80 2.02
C ASN A 299 6.02 -16.73 1.45
N GLU A 300 5.49 -15.81 0.64
CA GLU A 300 6.29 -14.82 -0.08
C GLU A 300 5.61 -13.46 -0.10
N PHE A 301 6.43 -12.42 0.08
CA PHE A 301 5.98 -11.04 -0.03
C PHE A 301 7.02 -10.16 -0.71
N LEU A 302 6.54 -9.08 -1.29
CA LEU A 302 7.32 -8.01 -1.89
C LEU A 302 7.32 -6.80 -0.98
N ALA A 303 8.46 -6.10 -0.95
CA ALA A 303 8.55 -4.77 -0.36
C ALA A 303 9.14 -3.79 -1.36
N ALA A 304 8.51 -2.63 -1.47
CA ALA A 304 8.99 -1.50 -2.23
C ALA A 304 9.22 -0.30 -1.31
N SER A 305 10.19 0.51 -1.64
CA SER A 305 10.50 1.77 -0.96
C SER A 305 10.58 2.92 -1.98
N ASP A 306 10.82 4.14 -1.52
CA ASP A 306 11.05 5.29 -2.41
C ASP A 306 12.30 5.12 -3.31
N ASP A 307 13.03 4.00 -3.15
CA ASP A 307 14.09 3.55 -4.05
C ASP A 307 13.52 2.81 -5.27
N ARG A 308 14.39 2.56 -6.26
CA ARG A 308 14.06 1.80 -7.49
C ARG A 308 13.96 0.30 -7.26
N VAL A 309 14.43 -0.19 -6.12
CA VAL A 309 14.55 -1.61 -5.81
C VAL A 309 13.28 -2.13 -5.13
N ILE A 310 12.75 -3.22 -5.66
CA ILE A 310 11.65 -3.99 -5.07
C ILE A 310 12.25 -5.33 -4.61
N ASN A 311 12.15 -5.62 -3.34
CA ASN A 311 12.71 -6.83 -2.73
C ASN A 311 11.63 -7.92 -2.57
N LEU A 312 11.98 -9.16 -2.91
CA LEU A 312 11.17 -10.35 -2.67
C LEU A 312 11.76 -11.13 -1.49
N TYR A 313 10.91 -11.50 -0.55
CA TYR A 313 11.29 -12.27 0.63
C TYR A 313 10.50 -13.57 0.76
N SER A 314 11.11 -14.57 1.45
CA SER A 314 10.41 -15.74 1.94
C SER A 314 10.06 -15.58 3.42
N VAL A 315 8.85 -15.91 3.79
CA VAL A 315 8.39 -15.91 5.20
C VAL A 315 9.12 -16.98 6.03
N LYS A 316 9.56 -18.08 5.38
CA LYS A 316 10.27 -19.23 6.00
C LYS A 316 11.74 -18.97 6.20
#